data_f140bb1b845879a872faec6074f8f7d9
#
_entry.id   f140bb1b845879a872faec6074f8f7d9
#
_cell.length_a   1.000
_cell.length_b   1.000
_cell.length_c   1.000
_cell.angle_alpha   90.00
_cell.angle_beta   90.00
_cell.angle_gamma   90.00
#
_symmetry.space_group_name_H-M   'P 1'
#
loop_
_entity.id
_entity.type
_entity.pdbx_description
1 polymer ?
#
loop_
_entity_poly.entity_id
_entity_poly.type
_entity_poly.pdbx_seq_one_letter_code
_entity_poly.pdbx_strand_id
1 'polypeptide(L)'
;MRTVFVGAQEKPNGVSSYTYNLAAELNRKGFKSSVLSFGSCNKESEYKGILIKQYKCPGGTMTSIPILYWKSLPYIIKHRRSIDIVSYQTTTFSIFPSLIVRMFGMKASTIIHSLAEDSPKHGRKMKCLLRAMMKFSLFFSKTIITVSQTKAREIFDRYGAKCHVVSCGVFLPDNRPLNSDVIERNGIRQNKYFLTIGRVDPIKNLEILIDAFKQHEHGDYQLVIGGDTDTEYGKSIVERASDCKNIIFVGMVSGDAKDMLLKNCTAYCLVSSSEGLPIALLEGMAYGKIPIVSRIPAIQEVLEKHNIGLWSDVKNVKQLSENMKSVETDYDSLKVQGELALKIIKENYTWSQIADQYVELGKEIYNT
;
A
#
# COMPACT_ATOMS: atom_id res chain seq x y z
N MET A 1 -12.55 14.37 -17.75
CA MET A 1 -11.74 14.74 -16.57
C MET A 1 -10.27 14.49 -16.90
N ARG A 2 -9.44 15.50 -16.64
CA ARG A 2 -7.99 15.48 -16.90
C ARG A 2 -7.28 15.76 -15.56
N THR A 3 -6.60 14.76 -15.04
CA THR A 3 -6.00 14.82 -13.68
C THR A 3 -4.48 14.78 -13.75
N VAL A 4 -3.83 15.63 -12.97
CA VAL A 4 -2.39 15.59 -12.75
C VAL A 4 -2.13 15.18 -11.29
N PHE A 5 -1.47 14.05 -11.11
CA PHE A 5 -1.03 13.57 -9.80
C PHE A 5 0.38 14.10 -9.49
N VAL A 6 0.59 14.65 -8.31
CA VAL A 6 1.88 15.24 -7.89
C VAL A 6 2.34 14.61 -6.58
N GLY A 7 3.52 14.01 -6.55
CA GLY A 7 4.09 13.47 -5.32
C GLY A 7 4.56 12.02 -5.38
N ALA A 8 4.51 11.38 -6.54
CA ALA A 8 5.10 10.05 -6.71
C ALA A 8 6.63 10.10 -6.70
N GLN A 9 7.25 9.00 -6.30
CA GLN A 9 8.69 8.82 -6.23
C GLN A 9 9.16 7.89 -7.37
N GLU A 10 10.39 8.09 -7.86
CA GLU A 10 11.00 7.23 -8.89
C GLU A 10 11.10 5.77 -8.42
N LYS A 11 11.59 5.55 -7.21
CA LYS A 11 11.64 4.20 -6.62
C LYS A 11 10.25 3.78 -6.17
N PRO A 12 9.76 2.60 -6.56
CA PRO A 12 8.45 2.12 -6.15
C PRO A 12 8.29 2.09 -4.63
N ASN A 13 7.20 2.67 -4.17
CA ASN A 13 6.71 2.53 -2.79
C ASN A 13 5.18 2.53 -2.83
N GLY A 14 4.50 2.30 -1.71
CA GLY A 14 3.04 2.21 -1.66
C GLY A 14 2.33 3.44 -2.27
N VAL A 15 2.82 4.65 -1.99
CA VAL A 15 2.25 5.90 -2.54
C VAL A 15 2.46 6.00 -4.04
N SER A 16 3.67 5.66 -4.52
CA SER A 16 3.99 5.71 -5.95
C SER A 16 3.23 4.65 -6.72
N SER A 17 3.14 3.42 -6.19
CA SER A 17 2.34 2.34 -6.78
C SER A 17 0.87 2.71 -6.89
N TYR A 18 0.29 3.29 -5.83
CA TYR A 18 -1.07 3.82 -5.88
C TYR A 18 -1.22 4.85 -7.00
N THR A 19 -0.34 5.84 -7.03
CA THR A 19 -0.41 6.96 -7.97
C THR A 19 -0.30 6.50 -9.42
N TYR A 20 0.68 5.65 -9.73
CA TYR A 20 0.90 5.15 -11.09
C TYR A 20 -0.22 4.24 -11.56
N ASN A 21 -0.68 3.31 -10.71
CA ASN A 21 -1.73 2.37 -11.09
C ASN A 21 -3.09 3.06 -11.25
N LEU A 22 -3.44 3.99 -10.35
CA LEU A 22 -4.67 4.77 -10.49
C LEU A 22 -4.65 5.62 -11.77
N ALA A 23 -3.54 6.32 -12.02
CA ALA A 23 -3.39 7.14 -13.24
C ALA A 23 -3.49 6.27 -14.51
N ALA A 24 -2.84 5.10 -14.54
CA ALA A 24 -2.89 4.18 -15.67
C ALA A 24 -4.31 3.67 -15.91
N GLU A 25 -5.02 3.30 -14.85
CA GLU A 25 -6.39 2.79 -14.97
C GLU A 25 -7.38 3.89 -15.42
N LEU A 26 -7.19 5.13 -14.97
CA LEU A 26 -7.96 6.27 -15.46
C LEU A 26 -7.74 6.47 -16.97
N ASN A 27 -6.49 6.37 -17.46
CA ASN A 27 -6.20 6.46 -18.89
C ASN A 27 -6.84 5.31 -19.67
N ARG A 28 -6.80 4.07 -19.15
CA ARG A 28 -7.46 2.91 -19.76
C ARG A 28 -8.98 3.11 -19.89
N LYS A 29 -9.58 3.84 -18.96
CA LYS A 29 -11.01 4.22 -18.99
C LYS A 29 -11.32 5.46 -19.85
N GLY A 30 -10.34 6.00 -20.56
CA GLY A 30 -10.52 7.17 -21.46
C GLY A 30 -10.41 8.53 -20.77
N PHE A 31 -10.04 8.58 -19.49
CA PHE A 31 -9.71 9.83 -18.81
C PHE A 31 -8.22 10.15 -19.03
N LYS A 32 -7.88 11.45 -19.14
CA LYS A 32 -6.47 11.85 -19.31
C LYS A 32 -5.82 12.07 -17.95
N SER A 33 -4.79 11.30 -17.65
CA SER A 33 -4.01 11.48 -16.43
C SER A 33 -2.51 11.51 -16.71
N SER A 34 -1.77 12.22 -15.87
CA SER A 34 -0.31 12.27 -15.90
C SER A 34 0.24 12.37 -14.48
N VAL A 35 1.51 12.05 -14.31
CA VAL A 35 2.16 12.03 -13.00
C VAL A 35 3.39 12.92 -13.01
N LEU A 36 3.47 13.85 -12.04
CA LEU A 36 4.67 14.62 -11.74
C LEU A 36 5.34 13.97 -10.53
N SER A 37 6.53 13.42 -10.77
CA SER A 37 7.30 12.65 -9.80
C SER A 37 8.61 13.32 -9.44
N PHE A 38 9.30 12.81 -8.41
CA PHE A 38 10.65 13.21 -8.06
C PHE A 38 11.62 12.04 -8.08
N GLY A 39 12.89 12.35 -8.35
CA GLY A 39 13.95 11.36 -8.43
C GLY A 39 15.33 12.00 -8.56
N SER A 40 16.29 11.19 -9.00
CA SER A 40 17.71 11.57 -9.10
C SER A 40 18.03 12.54 -10.25
N CYS A 41 17.21 12.56 -11.29
CA CYS A 41 17.39 13.40 -12.48
C CYS A 41 16.06 13.96 -13.01
N ASN A 42 16.14 14.95 -13.89
CA ASN A 42 14.98 15.37 -14.69
C ASN A 42 14.85 14.41 -15.89
N LYS A 43 13.69 13.83 -16.06
CA LYS A 43 13.38 13.00 -17.24
C LYS A 43 11.88 12.97 -17.52
N GLU A 44 11.53 12.64 -18.74
CA GLU A 44 10.18 12.26 -19.13
C GLU A 44 10.19 10.79 -19.53
N SER A 45 9.17 10.06 -19.11
CA SER A 45 9.01 8.64 -19.41
C SER A 45 7.54 8.30 -19.52
N GLU A 46 7.24 7.13 -20.05
CA GLU A 46 5.89 6.60 -20.13
C GLU A 46 5.79 5.31 -19.31
N TYR A 47 4.67 5.13 -18.63
CA TYR A 47 4.36 3.92 -17.89
C TYR A 47 2.88 3.56 -18.09
N LYS A 48 2.61 2.41 -18.70
CA LYS A 48 1.24 1.93 -18.98
C LYS A 48 0.34 3.01 -19.62
N GLY A 49 0.86 3.76 -20.60
CA GLY A 49 0.14 4.80 -21.31
C GLY A 49 -0.02 6.14 -20.55
N ILE A 50 0.66 6.33 -19.42
CA ILE A 50 0.68 7.60 -18.69
C ILE A 50 2.00 8.34 -18.88
N LEU A 51 1.93 9.65 -19.12
CA LEU A 51 3.10 10.51 -19.10
C LEU A 51 3.58 10.72 -17.67
N ILE A 52 4.85 10.42 -17.43
CA ILE A 52 5.54 10.70 -16.17
C ILE A 52 6.59 11.77 -16.43
N LYS A 53 6.45 12.91 -15.76
CA LYS A 53 7.47 13.94 -15.74
C LYS A 53 8.16 13.97 -14.39
N GLN A 54 9.43 13.59 -14.38
CA GLN A 54 10.25 13.52 -13.18
C GLN A 54 11.08 14.79 -13.02
N TYR A 55 11.12 15.30 -11.80
CA TYR A 55 11.95 16.43 -11.40
C TYR A 55 13.10 15.96 -10.49
N LYS A 56 14.30 16.47 -10.75
CA LYS A 56 15.44 16.27 -9.83
C LYS A 56 15.16 16.99 -8.52
N CYS A 57 15.01 16.21 -7.45
CA CYS A 57 14.83 16.72 -6.09
C CYS A 57 15.85 16.03 -5.17
N PRO A 58 16.77 16.79 -4.55
CA PRO A 58 17.79 16.25 -3.67
C PRO A 58 17.22 15.88 -2.30
N GLY A 59 17.74 14.81 -1.70
CA GLY A 59 17.41 14.42 -0.33
C GLY A 59 16.34 13.35 -0.20
N GLY A 60 15.88 13.13 1.02
CA GLY A 60 14.83 12.16 1.34
C GLY A 60 13.41 12.67 1.02
N THR A 61 12.41 11.82 1.24
CA THR A 61 11.00 12.11 0.91
C THR A 61 10.50 13.42 1.55
N MET A 62 10.86 13.69 2.80
CA MET A 62 10.42 14.90 3.52
C MET A 62 10.91 16.21 2.90
N THR A 63 12.08 16.22 2.28
CA THR A 63 12.65 17.39 1.61
C THR A 63 12.26 17.47 0.13
N SER A 64 12.18 16.34 -0.54
CA SER A 64 11.89 16.26 -1.98
C SER A 64 10.44 16.60 -2.32
N ILE A 65 9.47 16.25 -1.48
CA ILE A 65 8.05 16.53 -1.73
C ILE A 65 7.76 18.04 -1.81
N PRO A 66 8.13 18.89 -0.83
CA PRO A 66 7.90 20.31 -0.95
C PRO A 66 8.64 20.93 -2.16
N ILE A 67 9.86 20.47 -2.46
CA ILE A 67 10.59 20.92 -3.64
C ILE A 67 9.86 20.57 -4.93
N LEU A 68 9.36 19.34 -5.05
CA LEU A 68 8.56 18.91 -6.19
C LEU A 68 7.32 19.78 -6.36
N TYR A 69 6.59 20.06 -5.29
CA TYR A 69 5.36 20.83 -5.36
C TYR A 69 5.62 22.22 -5.94
N TRP A 70 6.68 22.89 -5.52
CA TRP A 70 7.07 24.19 -6.09
C TRP A 70 7.59 24.07 -7.52
N LYS A 71 8.46 23.11 -7.82
CA LYS A 71 9.01 22.90 -9.18
C LYS A 71 7.95 22.50 -10.21
N SER A 72 6.85 21.89 -9.78
CA SER A 72 5.76 21.46 -10.66
C SER A 72 4.82 22.61 -11.05
N LEU A 73 4.73 23.70 -10.25
CA LEU A 73 3.79 24.79 -10.48
C LEU A 73 3.92 25.45 -11.87
N PRO A 74 5.10 25.80 -12.39
CA PRO A 74 5.22 26.40 -13.73
C PRO A 74 4.64 25.51 -14.82
N TYR A 75 4.87 24.20 -14.75
CA TYR A 75 4.30 23.24 -15.69
C TYR A 75 2.77 23.20 -15.57
N ILE A 76 2.24 23.08 -14.36
CA ILE A 76 0.79 23.02 -14.09
C ILE A 76 0.11 24.30 -14.59
N ILE A 77 0.66 25.47 -14.28
CA ILE A 77 0.10 26.78 -14.70
C ILE A 77 0.14 26.92 -16.22
N LYS A 78 1.25 26.55 -16.86
CA LYS A 78 1.38 26.58 -18.32
C LYS A 78 0.29 25.72 -18.99
N HIS A 79 -0.05 24.57 -18.42
CA HIS A 79 -1.00 23.62 -18.97
C HIS A 79 -2.42 23.72 -18.36
N ARG A 80 -2.74 24.79 -17.61
CA ARG A 80 -3.99 24.95 -16.85
C ARG A 80 -5.27 24.71 -17.65
N ARG A 81 -5.29 25.05 -18.95
CA ARG A 81 -6.45 24.84 -19.83
C ARG A 81 -6.70 23.37 -20.16
N SER A 82 -5.72 22.50 -19.93
CA SER A 82 -5.77 21.06 -20.17
C SER A 82 -5.73 20.23 -18.88
N ILE A 83 -5.92 20.86 -17.71
CA ILE A 83 -5.93 20.20 -16.40
C ILE A 83 -7.21 20.64 -15.68
N ASP A 84 -8.00 19.66 -15.24
CA ASP A 84 -9.21 19.91 -14.46
C ASP A 84 -8.94 19.77 -12.96
N ILE A 85 -8.15 18.75 -12.56
CA ILE A 85 -7.83 18.45 -11.16
C ILE A 85 -6.32 18.26 -10.99
N VAL A 86 -5.75 18.88 -9.96
CA VAL A 86 -4.39 18.59 -9.47
C VAL A 86 -4.51 17.86 -8.15
N SER A 87 -3.99 16.63 -8.09
CA SER A 87 -4.08 15.76 -6.92
C SER A 87 -2.70 15.57 -6.26
N TYR A 88 -2.55 16.13 -5.08
CA TYR A 88 -1.32 16.05 -4.29
C TYR A 88 -1.31 14.80 -3.42
N GLN A 89 -0.19 14.06 -3.39
CA GLN A 89 -0.08 12.77 -2.69
C GLN A 89 0.29 12.88 -1.21
N THR A 90 0.40 14.08 -0.69
CA THR A 90 0.55 14.34 0.76
C THR A 90 -0.05 15.70 1.12
N THR A 91 -0.57 15.84 2.32
CA THR A 91 -1.24 17.07 2.77
C THR A 91 -0.28 18.10 3.34
N THR A 92 0.74 17.67 4.09
CA THR A 92 1.54 18.55 4.96
C THR A 92 2.19 19.75 4.25
N PHE A 93 2.52 19.61 2.97
CA PHE A 93 3.19 20.65 2.19
C PHE A 93 2.39 21.15 0.98
N SER A 94 1.18 20.63 0.76
CA SER A 94 0.41 20.92 -0.45
C SER A 94 -0.40 22.21 -0.40
N ILE A 95 -0.53 22.85 0.76
CA ILE A 95 -1.45 23.98 0.96
C ILE A 95 -1.19 25.16 0.01
N PHE A 96 0.03 25.71 0.02
CA PHE A 96 0.34 26.85 -0.83
C PHE A 96 0.26 26.52 -2.32
N PRO A 97 0.86 25.41 -2.81
CA PRO A 97 0.66 24.95 -4.17
C PRO A 97 -0.82 24.75 -4.54
N SER A 98 -1.63 24.19 -3.66
CA SER A 98 -3.07 23.99 -3.89
C SER A 98 -3.83 25.32 -4.01
N LEU A 99 -3.52 26.30 -3.16
CA LEU A 99 -4.12 27.63 -3.25
C LEU A 99 -3.77 28.32 -4.56
N ILE A 100 -2.49 28.28 -4.97
CA ILE A 100 -2.04 28.86 -6.25
C ILE A 100 -2.77 28.18 -7.42
N VAL A 101 -2.82 26.86 -7.47
CA VAL A 101 -3.50 26.10 -8.51
C VAL A 101 -4.98 26.52 -8.63
N ARG A 102 -5.64 26.72 -7.49
CA ARG A 102 -7.06 27.16 -7.45
C ARG A 102 -7.23 28.61 -7.93
N MET A 103 -6.28 29.51 -7.64
CA MET A 103 -6.31 30.89 -8.17
C MET A 103 -6.27 30.90 -9.71
N PHE A 104 -5.70 29.89 -10.35
CA PHE A 104 -5.69 29.72 -11.80
C PHE A 104 -6.89 28.92 -12.34
N GLY A 105 -7.95 28.72 -11.54
CA GLY A 105 -9.22 28.11 -11.96
C GLY A 105 -9.22 26.58 -11.99
N MET A 106 -8.14 25.89 -11.54
CA MET A 106 -8.10 24.44 -11.45
C MET A 106 -8.61 23.97 -10.08
N LYS A 107 -9.16 22.75 -10.01
CA LYS A 107 -9.51 22.11 -8.73
C LYS A 107 -8.28 21.45 -8.13
N ALA A 108 -8.19 21.44 -6.80
CA ALA A 108 -7.10 20.78 -6.07
C ALA A 108 -7.67 19.78 -5.07
N SER A 109 -7.12 18.57 -5.07
CA SER A 109 -7.38 17.55 -4.06
C SER A 109 -6.09 17.10 -3.39
N THR A 110 -6.20 16.55 -2.20
CA THR A 110 -5.06 15.99 -1.48
C THR A 110 -5.38 14.58 -1.03
N ILE A 111 -4.46 13.63 -1.30
CA ILE A 111 -4.60 12.23 -0.91
C ILE A 111 -3.69 11.97 0.28
N ILE A 112 -4.25 11.43 1.35
CA ILE A 112 -3.54 11.09 2.59
C ILE A 112 -3.40 9.58 2.68
N HIS A 113 -2.17 9.10 2.53
CA HIS A 113 -1.85 7.66 2.67
C HIS A 113 -1.47 7.29 4.11
N SER A 114 -0.79 8.20 4.80
CA SER A 114 -0.38 8.06 6.20
C SER A 114 -0.18 9.43 6.83
N LEU A 115 -0.21 9.48 8.14
CA LEU A 115 0.07 10.71 8.89
C LEU A 115 1.58 10.79 9.18
N ALA A 116 2.22 11.85 8.72
CA ALA A 116 3.67 12.00 8.82
C ALA A 116 4.16 12.05 10.29
N GLU A 117 3.34 12.60 11.18
CA GLU A 117 3.62 12.69 12.62
C GLU A 117 3.61 11.34 13.34
N ASP A 118 3.01 10.30 12.77
CA ASP A 118 2.99 8.96 13.36
C ASP A 118 4.29 8.19 13.12
N SER A 119 5.18 8.72 12.28
CA SER A 119 6.48 8.08 12.03
C SER A 119 7.30 7.96 13.32
N PRO A 120 7.81 6.76 13.65
CA PRO A 120 8.68 6.57 14.82
C PRO A 120 10.01 7.31 14.71
N LYS A 121 10.40 7.71 13.49
CA LYS A 121 11.66 8.44 13.22
C LYS A 121 11.63 9.90 13.71
N HIS A 122 10.47 10.43 14.07
CA HIS A 122 10.32 11.82 14.47
C HIS A 122 10.28 11.98 15.99
N GLY A 123 11.13 12.85 16.53
CA GLY A 123 11.09 13.24 17.93
C GLY A 123 9.85 14.10 18.24
N ARG A 124 9.52 14.24 19.54
CA ARG A 124 8.31 14.93 20.05
C ARG A 124 8.09 16.32 19.44
N LYS A 125 9.13 17.14 19.33
CA LYS A 125 9.04 18.51 18.76
C LYS A 125 8.63 18.47 17.28
N MET A 126 9.23 17.57 16.49
CA MET A 126 8.92 17.40 15.07
C MET A 126 7.47 16.91 14.89
N LYS A 127 7.03 15.93 15.69
CA LYS A 127 5.64 15.45 15.67
C LYS A 127 4.63 16.56 15.94
N CYS A 128 4.93 17.44 16.91
CA CYS A 128 4.07 18.58 17.23
C CYS A 128 4.00 19.57 16.05
N LEU A 129 5.14 19.89 15.43
CA LEU A 129 5.20 20.74 14.24
C LEU A 129 4.40 20.15 13.08
N LEU A 130 4.59 18.86 12.77
CA LEU A 130 3.89 18.18 11.70
C LEU A 130 2.38 18.14 11.94
N ARG A 131 1.92 17.97 13.18
CA ARG A 131 0.50 18.06 13.56
C ARG A 131 -0.08 19.45 13.30
N ALA A 132 0.64 20.49 13.69
CA ALA A 132 0.21 21.87 13.44
C ALA A 132 0.12 22.15 11.94
N MET A 133 1.11 21.76 11.17
CA MET A 133 1.12 21.89 9.70
C MET A 133 -0.02 21.10 9.07
N MET A 134 -0.28 19.86 9.54
CA MET A 134 -1.39 19.03 9.07
C MET A 134 -2.73 19.72 9.33
N LYS A 135 -2.97 20.17 10.57
CA LYS A 135 -4.21 20.88 10.94
C LYS A 135 -4.44 22.11 10.05
N PHE A 136 -3.40 22.91 9.82
CA PHE A 136 -3.47 24.06 8.94
C PHE A 136 -3.76 23.66 7.48
N SER A 137 -3.08 22.64 6.97
CA SER A 137 -3.31 22.15 5.61
C SER A 137 -4.73 21.60 5.40
N LEU A 138 -5.24 20.85 6.36
CA LEU A 138 -6.60 20.31 6.30
C LEU A 138 -7.67 21.40 6.33
N PHE A 139 -7.47 22.44 7.14
CA PHE A 139 -8.39 23.58 7.22
C PHE A 139 -8.57 24.28 5.86
N PHE A 140 -7.50 24.44 5.10
CA PHE A 140 -7.55 25.07 3.77
C PHE A 140 -7.81 24.12 2.60
N SER A 141 -7.79 22.81 2.83
CA SER A 141 -8.06 21.81 1.79
C SER A 141 -9.56 21.64 1.59
N LYS A 142 -10.07 21.94 0.38
CA LYS A 142 -11.49 21.71 0.06
C LYS A 142 -11.83 20.25 -0.12
N THR A 143 -10.93 19.49 -0.74
CA THR A 143 -11.13 18.08 -1.05
C THR A 143 -9.99 17.25 -0.47
N ILE A 144 -10.33 16.47 0.54
CA ILE A 144 -9.40 15.58 1.23
C ILE A 144 -9.82 14.15 0.91
N ILE A 145 -8.88 13.36 0.39
CA ILE A 145 -9.07 11.96 0.05
C ILE A 145 -8.17 11.12 0.95
N THR A 146 -8.65 9.97 1.38
CA THR A 146 -7.83 9.00 2.09
C THR A 146 -8.11 7.59 1.59
N VAL A 147 -7.23 6.64 1.93
CA VAL A 147 -7.22 5.30 1.35
C VAL A 147 -8.07 4.28 2.10
N SER A 148 -8.61 4.63 3.29
CA SER A 148 -9.45 3.74 4.09
C SER A 148 -10.40 4.51 5.00
N GLN A 149 -11.52 3.88 5.40
CA GLN A 149 -12.47 4.42 6.37
C GLN A 149 -11.81 4.57 7.75
N THR A 150 -10.98 3.61 8.13
CA THR A 150 -10.18 3.66 9.36
C THR A 150 -9.34 4.94 9.41
N LYS A 151 -8.65 5.26 8.30
CA LYS A 151 -7.85 6.49 8.22
C LYS A 151 -8.73 7.75 8.19
N ALA A 152 -9.89 7.70 7.54
CA ALA A 152 -10.85 8.82 7.53
C ALA A 152 -11.35 9.13 8.95
N ARG A 153 -11.69 8.12 9.75
CA ARG A 153 -12.08 8.29 11.16
C ARG A 153 -10.93 8.87 11.98
N GLU A 154 -9.73 8.33 11.84
CA GLU A 154 -8.55 8.82 12.54
C GLU A 154 -8.28 10.31 12.26
N ILE A 155 -8.42 10.75 11.00
CA ILE A 155 -8.26 12.16 10.61
C ILE A 155 -9.39 13.00 11.21
N PHE A 156 -10.61 12.49 11.18
CA PHE A 156 -11.75 13.19 11.78
C PHE A 156 -11.59 13.36 13.30
N ASP A 157 -11.22 12.30 14.01
CA ASP A 157 -11.04 12.32 15.46
C ASP A 157 -9.91 13.24 15.93
N ARG A 158 -8.81 13.31 15.13
CA ARG A 158 -7.65 14.14 15.49
C ARG A 158 -7.78 15.60 15.05
N TYR A 159 -8.46 15.86 13.93
CA TYR A 159 -8.45 17.17 13.28
C TYR A 159 -9.82 17.74 12.95
N GLY A 160 -10.90 16.99 13.14
CA GLY A 160 -12.26 17.40 12.75
C GLY A 160 -12.49 17.47 11.24
N ALA A 161 -11.58 16.96 10.42
CA ALA A 161 -11.64 17.07 8.97
C ALA A 161 -12.36 15.86 8.35
N LYS A 162 -13.37 16.12 7.51
CA LYS A 162 -14.05 15.07 6.74
C LYS A 162 -13.25 14.70 5.50
N CYS A 163 -13.15 13.41 5.22
CA CYS A 163 -12.42 12.86 4.08
C CYS A 163 -13.34 12.03 3.21
N HIS A 164 -13.15 12.10 1.89
CA HIS A 164 -13.63 11.08 0.97
C HIS A 164 -12.69 9.87 1.01
N VAL A 165 -13.22 8.69 0.79
CA VAL A 165 -12.40 7.47 0.75
C VAL A 165 -12.31 6.96 -0.68
N VAL A 166 -11.09 6.87 -1.19
CA VAL A 166 -10.75 6.20 -2.45
C VAL A 166 -9.63 5.21 -2.14
N SER A 167 -10.01 3.95 -2.04
CA SER A 167 -9.13 2.88 -1.56
C SER A 167 -7.95 2.60 -2.51
N CYS A 168 -7.04 1.72 -2.12
CA CYS A 168 -6.07 1.16 -3.05
C CYS A 168 -6.68 -0.04 -3.79
N GLY A 169 -6.31 -0.17 -5.05
CA GLY A 169 -6.64 -1.34 -5.84
C GLY A 169 -5.52 -2.36 -5.90
N VAL A 170 -5.88 -3.56 -6.35
CA VAL A 170 -4.92 -4.59 -6.77
C VAL A 170 -5.30 -5.10 -8.15
N PHE A 171 -4.32 -5.67 -8.85
CA PHE A 171 -4.59 -6.40 -10.09
C PHE A 171 -5.00 -7.83 -9.75
N LEU A 172 -5.98 -8.33 -10.48
CA LEU A 172 -6.26 -9.77 -10.47
C LEU A 172 -5.15 -10.51 -11.22
N PRO A 173 -4.78 -11.72 -10.77
CA PRO A 173 -3.84 -12.55 -11.50
C PRO A 173 -4.34 -12.79 -12.92
N ASP A 174 -3.46 -12.68 -13.90
CA ASP A 174 -3.71 -13.09 -15.27
C ASP A 174 -3.23 -14.53 -15.50
N ASN A 175 -3.64 -15.13 -16.63
CA ASN A 175 -3.28 -16.50 -16.99
C ASN A 175 -1.95 -16.57 -17.78
N ARG A 176 -1.16 -15.50 -17.82
CA ARG A 176 0.12 -15.52 -18.52
C ARG A 176 1.12 -16.46 -17.83
N PRO A 177 2.03 -17.07 -18.59
CA PRO A 177 3.15 -17.79 -17.99
C PRO A 177 3.99 -16.83 -17.12
N LEU A 178 4.32 -17.27 -15.92
CA LEU A 178 5.21 -16.53 -15.02
C LEU A 178 6.64 -17.00 -15.27
N ASN A 179 7.54 -16.08 -15.54
CA ASN A 179 8.95 -16.37 -15.78
C ASN A 179 9.77 -16.04 -14.52
N SER A 180 9.88 -17.00 -13.62
CA SER A 180 10.70 -16.86 -12.40
C SER A 180 11.10 -18.21 -11.85
N ASP A 181 12.34 -18.30 -11.42
CA ASP A 181 12.95 -19.46 -10.75
C ASP A 181 12.92 -19.35 -9.21
N VAL A 182 12.18 -18.38 -8.68
CA VAL A 182 12.19 -18.05 -7.25
C VAL A 182 11.82 -19.24 -6.35
N ILE A 183 10.98 -20.15 -6.83
CA ILE A 183 10.57 -21.36 -6.11
C ILE A 183 11.75 -22.35 -6.06
N GLU A 184 12.30 -22.71 -7.23
CA GLU A 184 13.34 -23.73 -7.34
C GLU A 184 14.66 -23.29 -6.67
N ARG A 185 15.12 -22.08 -6.97
CA ARG A 185 16.42 -21.58 -6.43
C ARG A 185 16.45 -21.42 -4.92
N ASN A 186 15.26 -21.26 -4.28
CA ASN A 186 15.16 -21.14 -2.83
C ASN A 186 14.67 -22.44 -2.16
N GLY A 187 14.48 -23.55 -2.89
CA GLY A 187 14.01 -24.82 -2.35
C GLY A 187 12.61 -24.71 -1.70
N ILE A 188 11.74 -23.89 -2.27
CA ILE A 188 10.38 -23.69 -1.75
C ILE A 188 9.47 -24.81 -2.23
N ARG A 189 8.73 -25.43 -1.29
CA ARG A 189 7.76 -26.49 -1.57
C ARG A 189 6.42 -25.89 -1.99
N GLN A 190 6.07 -26.01 -3.25
CA GLN A 190 4.82 -25.44 -3.79
C GLN A 190 3.59 -25.95 -3.02
N ASN A 191 2.67 -25.03 -2.72
CA ASN A 191 1.44 -25.29 -1.95
C ASN A 191 1.68 -25.86 -0.53
N LYS A 192 2.87 -25.67 0.01
CA LYS A 192 3.28 -26.08 1.35
C LYS A 192 4.03 -24.96 2.06
N TYR A 193 3.57 -23.71 1.95
CA TYR A 193 4.17 -22.59 2.68
C TYR A 193 3.21 -21.46 3.01
N PHE A 194 3.48 -20.84 4.13
CA PHE A 194 2.95 -19.56 4.55
C PHE A 194 3.78 -18.45 3.93
N LEU A 195 3.16 -17.39 3.45
CA LEU A 195 3.85 -16.30 2.79
C LEU A 195 3.58 -14.97 3.49
N THR A 196 4.63 -14.19 3.68
CA THR A 196 4.52 -12.75 3.96
C THR A 196 5.49 -11.98 3.06
N ILE A 197 5.02 -10.91 2.43
CA ILE A 197 5.84 -10.03 1.57
C ILE A 197 5.63 -8.58 2.00
N GLY A 198 6.71 -7.85 2.23
CA GLY A 198 6.62 -6.44 2.56
C GLY A 198 7.92 -5.86 3.08
N ARG A 199 7.85 -4.63 3.61
CA ARG A 199 9.01 -4.05 4.29
C ARG A 199 9.33 -4.83 5.55
N VAL A 200 10.58 -5.16 5.75
CA VAL A 200 11.06 -5.72 7.02
C VAL A 200 11.23 -4.56 8.01
N ASP A 201 10.20 -4.36 8.83
CA ASP A 201 10.04 -3.20 9.72
C ASP A 201 9.37 -3.69 11.02
N PRO A 202 9.74 -3.20 12.21
CA PRO A 202 9.17 -3.63 13.49
C PRO A 202 7.64 -3.63 13.56
N ILE A 203 6.99 -2.72 12.81
CA ILE A 203 5.51 -2.65 12.76
C ILE A 203 4.88 -3.91 12.14
N LYS A 204 5.65 -4.69 11.39
CA LYS A 204 5.20 -5.94 10.74
C LYS A 204 5.26 -7.16 11.67
N ASN A 205 5.88 -7.03 12.85
CA ASN A 205 5.99 -8.08 13.86
C ASN A 205 6.50 -9.43 13.28
N LEU A 206 7.51 -9.40 12.43
CA LEU A 206 8.05 -10.63 11.83
C LEU A 206 8.63 -11.57 12.88
N GLU A 207 9.14 -11.04 14.00
CA GLU A 207 9.58 -11.82 15.16
C GLU A 207 8.44 -12.69 15.70
N ILE A 208 7.22 -12.17 15.77
CA ILE A 208 6.04 -12.89 16.26
C ILE A 208 5.64 -14.00 15.26
N LEU A 209 5.73 -13.72 13.96
CA LEU A 209 5.44 -14.69 12.92
C LEU A 209 6.44 -15.87 12.95
N ILE A 210 7.73 -15.57 13.12
CA ILE A 210 8.79 -16.58 13.26
C ILE A 210 8.60 -17.42 14.51
N ASP A 211 8.32 -16.77 15.65
CA ASP A 211 8.09 -17.49 16.92
C ASP A 211 6.86 -18.39 16.85
N ALA A 212 5.78 -17.91 16.23
CA ALA A 212 4.58 -18.71 16.04
C ALA A 212 4.85 -19.93 15.14
N PHE A 213 5.62 -19.74 14.07
CA PHE A 213 6.02 -20.84 13.19
C PHE A 213 6.92 -21.85 13.90
N LYS A 214 7.75 -21.46 14.86
CA LYS A 214 8.61 -22.37 15.60
C LYS A 214 7.92 -23.13 16.74
N GLN A 215 6.66 -22.78 17.11
CA GLN A 215 6.00 -23.39 18.28
C GLN A 215 5.61 -24.86 18.11
N HIS A 216 5.53 -25.39 16.89
CA HIS A 216 5.25 -26.79 16.62
C HIS A 216 5.98 -27.29 15.37
N GLU A 217 6.01 -28.58 15.17
CA GLU A 217 6.55 -29.17 13.96
C GLU A 217 5.57 -29.00 12.81
N HIS A 218 6.01 -28.35 11.74
CA HIS A 218 5.21 -28.03 10.56
C HIS A 218 5.28 -29.07 9.44
N GLY A 219 5.89 -30.25 9.69
CA GLY A 219 6.11 -31.27 8.68
C GLY A 219 6.79 -30.71 7.43
N ASP A 220 6.10 -30.74 6.30
CA ASP A 220 6.61 -30.23 5.03
C ASP A 220 6.36 -28.73 4.79
N TYR A 221 5.65 -28.06 5.69
CA TYR A 221 5.39 -26.63 5.52
C TYR A 221 6.60 -25.76 5.77
N GLN A 222 6.65 -24.63 5.09
CA GLN A 222 7.69 -23.62 5.19
C GLN A 222 7.08 -22.26 5.49
N LEU A 223 7.87 -21.36 6.06
CA LEU A 223 7.55 -19.94 6.17
C LEU A 223 8.45 -19.17 5.20
N VAL A 224 7.84 -18.52 4.20
CA VAL A 224 8.55 -17.71 3.20
C VAL A 224 8.34 -16.23 3.50
N ILE A 225 9.46 -15.51 3.66
CA ILE A 225 9.50 -14.09 4.00
C ILE A 225 10.17 -13.32 2.86
N GLY A 226 9.41 -12.44 2.20
CA GLY A 226 9.90 -11.54 1.16
C GLY A 226 10.05 -10.11 1.67
N GLY A 227 11.24 -9.54 1.52
CA GLY A 227 11.53 -8.16 1.90
C GLY A 227 13.03 -7.91 2.05
N ASP A 228 13.41 -6.64 2.20
CA ASP A 228 14.79 -6.22 2.40
C ASP A 228 15.24 -6.46 3.85
N THR A 229 16.22 -7.34 4.04
CA THR A 229 16.79 -7.71 5.34
C THR A 229 18.11 -7.02 5.65
N ASP A 230 18.58 -6.09 4.82
CA ASP A 230 19.89 -5.43 5.02
C ASP A 230 19.87 -4.39 6.16
N THR A 231 18.70 -4.06 6.69
CA THR A 231 18.57 -3.20 7.85
C THR A 231 18.99 -3.89 9.15
N GLU A 232 19.31 -3.13 10.20
CA GLU A 232 19.65 -3.67 11.53
C GLU A 232 18.52 -4.60 12.05
N TYR A 233 17.28 -4.17 11.96
CA TYR A 233 16.12 -5.00 12.31
C TYR A 233 16.01 -6.24 11.41
N GLY A 234 16.24 -6.09 10.10
CA GLY A 234 16.21 -7.22 9.17
C GLY A 234 17.22 -8.30 9.51
N LYS A 235 18.46 -7.91 9.87
CA LYS A 235 19.51 -8.84 10.33
C LYS A 235 19.11 -9.58 11.60
N SER A 236 18.50 -8.88 12.57
CA SER A 236 18.02 -9.52 13.80
C SER A 236 16.89 -10.54 13.54
N ILE A 237 16.05 -10.29 12.52
CA ILE A 237 14.99 -11.22 12.10
C ILE A 237 15.60 -12.47 11.44
N VAL A 238 16.62 -12.32 10.59
CA VAL A 238 17.33 -13.45 9.98
C VAL A 238 18.03 -14.29 11.06
N GLU A 239 18.70 -13.66 12.01
CA GLU A 239 19.34 -14.34 13.15
C GLU A 239 18.31 -15.12 13.97
N ARG A 240 17.14 -14.52 14.26
CA ARG A 240 16.06 -15.18 14.99
C ARG A 240 15.54 -16.44 14.30
N ALA A 241 15.63 -16.52 12.99
CA ALA A 241 15.18 -17.66 12.19
C ALA A 241 16.29 -18.71 11.94
N SER A 242 17.53 -18.46 12.31
CA SER A 242 18.73 -19.24 11.91
C SER A 242 18.73 -20.70 12.33
N ASP A 243 18.02 -21.04 13.39
CA ASP A 243 17.88 -22.41 13.92
C ASP A 243 16.74 -23.21 13.23
N CYS A 244 15.96 -22.59 12.34
CA CYS A 244 14.82 -23.24 11.66
C CYS A 244 15.01 -23.23 10.13
N LYS A 245 15.40 -24.36 9.55
CA LYS A 245 15.66 -24.51 8.11
C LYS A 245 14.41 -24.35 7.22
N ASN A 246 13.22 -24.44 7.80
CA ASN A 246 11.96 -24.29 7.08
C ASN A 246 11.52 -22.82 6.98
N ILE A 247 12.30 -21.86 7.51
CA ILE A 247 12.07 -20.42 7.32
C ILE A 247 13.01 -19.91 6.22
N ILE A 248 12.44 -19.38 5.16
CA ILE A 248 13.16 -19.01 3.94
C ILE A 248 12.99 -17.51 3.67
N PHE A 249 14.12 -16.81 3.55
CA PHE A 249 14.15 -15.41 3.13
C PHE A 249 14.46 -15.34 1.64
N VAL A 250 13.56 -14.72 0.86
CA VAL A 250 13.71 -14.58 -0.60
C VAL A 250 14.19 -13.20 -1.05
N GLY A 251 14.48 -12.31 -0.09
CA GLY A 251 14.88 -10.94 -0.37
C GLY A 251 13.74 -10.10 -0.97
N MET A 252 14.09 -9.00 -1.62
CA MET A 252 13.12 -8.14 -2.32
C MET A 252 12.58 -8.85 -3.57
N VAL A 253 11.27 -9.02 -3.66
CA VAL A 253 10.59 -9.66 -4.80
C VAL A 253 9.58 -8.72 -5.43
N SER A 254 9.47 -8.77 -6.77
CA SER A 254 8.51 -8.00 -7.55
C SER A 254 8.19 -8.72 -8.87
N GLY A 255 7.17 -8.26 -9.60
CA GLY A 255 6.78 -8.86 -10.89
C GLY A 255 6.53 -10.36 -10.77
N ASP A 256 7.02 -11.12 -11.76
CA ASP A 256 6.78 -12.57 -11.87
C ASP A 256 7.22 -13.36 -10.63
N ALA A 257 8.31 -12.95 -9.97
CA ALA A 257 8.76 -13.62 -8.76
C ALA A 257 7.75 -13.47 -7.61
N LYS A 258 7.20 -12.27 -7.42
CA LYS A 258 6.14 -12.03 -6.43
C LYS A 258 4.87 -12.80 -6.79
N ASP A 259 4.46 -12.73 -8.04
CA ASP A 259 3.26 -13.40 -8.54
C ASP A 259 3.38 -14.93 -8.40
N MET A 260 4.56 -15.50 -8.67
CA MET A 260 4.84 -16.92 -8.48
C MET A 260 4.71 -17.33 -7.01
N LEU A 261 5.26 -16.54 -6.08
CA LEU A 261 5.12 -16.80 -4.65
C LEU A 261 3.66 -16.70 -4.18
N LEU A 262 2.94 -15.67 -4.60
CA LEU A 262 1.52 -15.52 -4.27
C LEU A 262 0.66 -16.64 -4.84
N LYS A 263 0.94 -17.07 -6.08
CA LYS A 263 0.20 -18.15 -6.73
C LYS A 263 0.33 -19.49 -6.02
N ASN A 264 1.50 -19.80 -5.49
CA ASN A 264 1.82 -21.12 -4.96
C ASN A 264 1.86 -21.21 -3.41
N CYS A 265 1.58 -20.12 -2.67
CA CYS A 265 1.47 -20.23 -1.21
C CYS A 265 0.14 -20.85 -0.79
N THR A 266 0.10 -21.42 0.42
CA THR A 266 -1.13 -21.97 1.04
C THR A 266 -1.93 -20.85 1.69
N ALA A 267 -1.29 -20.02 2.46
CA ALA A 267 -1.89 -18.88 3.17
C ALA A 267 -0.99 -17.65 3.13
N TYR A 268 -1.61 -16.47 3.24
CA TYR A 268 -0.90 -15.19 3.33
C TYR A 268 -0.99 -14.65 4.75
N CYS A 269 0.17 -14.38 5.35
CA CYS A 269 0.29 -13.89 6.72
C CYS A 269 0.52 -12.38 6.76
N LEU A 270 -0.32 -11.63 7.49
CA LEU A 270 -0.11 -10.22 7.79
C LEU A 270 -0.38 -9.94 9.27
N VAL A 271 0.67 -9.96 10.07
CA VAL A 271 0.62 -9.88 11.55
C VAL A 271 1.00 -8.51 12.11
N SER A 272 0.82 -7.48 11.31
CA SER A 272 1.21 -6.09 11.62
C SER A 272 0.52 -5.55 12.87
N SER A 273 1.19 -4.63 13.57
CA SER A 273 0.59 -3.85 14.68
C SER A 273 -0.23 -2.65 14.17
N SER A 274 0.03 -2.17 12.95
CA SER A 274 -0.70 -1.05 12.35
C SER A 274 -0.52 -1.05 10.83
N GLU A 275 -1.58 -0.67 10.11
CA GLU A 275 -1.60 -0.48 8.67
C GLU A 275 -2.42 0.76 8.29
N GLY A 276 -2.10 1.36 7.15
CA GLY A 276 -2.98 2.39 6.55
C GLY A 276 -4.10 1.74 5.74
N LEU A 277 -3.69 1.01 4.71
CA LEU A 277 -4.47 -0.02 4.00
C LEU A 277 -3.51 -1.17 3.72
N PRO A 278 -3.88 -2.43 4.00
CA PRO A 278 -2.97 -3.57 3.90
C PRO A 278 -2.85 -4.09 2.45
N ILE A 279 -2.20 -3.35 1.54
CA ILE A 279 -2.12 -3.71 0.10
C ILE A 279 -1.55 -5.11 -0.10
N ALA A 280 -0.54 -5.51 0.66
CA ALA A 280 0.06 -6.83 0.56
C ALA A 280 -0.93 -7.97 0.92
N LEU A 281 -1.85 -7.72 1.87
CA LEU A 281 -2.95 -8.64 2.15
C LEU A 281 -3.93 -8.69 0.98
N LEU A 282 -4.32 -7.53 0.42
CA LEU A 282 -5.20 -7.48 -0.75
C LEU A 282 -4.58 -8.24 -1.94
N GLU A 283 -3.26 -8.16 -2.13
CA GLU A 283 -2.55 -8.95 -3.15
C GLU A 283 -2.65 -10.45 -2.86
N GLY A 284 -2.44 -10.92 -1.63
CA GLY A 284 -2.65 -12.32 -1.24
C GLY A 284 -4.09 -12.79 -1.47
N MET A 285 -5.07 -11.96 -1.11
CA MET A 285 -6.49 -12.21 -1.33
C MET A 285 -6.84 -12.30 -2.82
N ALA A 286 -6.19 -11.49 -3.68
CA ALA A 286 -6.40 -11.53 -5.13
C ALA A 286 -5.99 -12.88 -5.76
N TYR A 287 -5.06 -13.59 -5.12
CA TYR A 287 -4.68 -14.99 -5.48
C TYR A 287 -5.50 -16.05 -4.74
N GLY A 288 -6.55 -15.67 -4.03
CA GLY A 288 -7.42 -16.61 -3.31
C GLY A 288 -6.74 -17.30 -2.13
N LYS A 289 -5.79 -16.62 -1.47
CA LYS A 289 -5.05 -17.20 -0.34
C LYS A 289 -5.78 -17.01 0.98
N ILE A 290 -5.67 -18.02 1.85
CA ILE A 290 -6.25 -17.96 3.21
C ILE A 290 -5.57 -16.81 3.98
N PRO A 291 -6.33 -15.81 4.48
CA PRO A 291 -5.73 -14.73 5.25
C PRO A 291 -5.47 -15.18 6.70
N ILE A 292 -4.22 -15.12 7.15
CA ILE A 292 -3.83 -15.24 8.57
C ILE A 292 -3.39 -13.86 9.03
N VAL A 293 -4.15 -13.26 9.96
CA VAL A 293 -4.04 -11.81 10.20
C VAL A 293 -4.13 -11.42 11.66
N SER A 294 -3.46 -10.31 12.02
CA SER A 294 -3.67 -9.68 13.32
C SER A 294 -4.94 -8.83 13.33
N ARG A 295 -5.59 -8.75 14.51
CA ARG A 295 -6.80 -7.97 14.75
C ARG A 295 -6.47 -6.49 14.93
N ILE A 296 -6.39 -5.78 13.79
CA ILE A 296 -6.21 -4.32 13.77
C ILE A 296 -7.28 -3.65 12.90
N PRO A 297 -7.64 -2.38 13.18
CA PRO A 297 -8.76 -1.71 12.51
C PRO A 297 -8.69 -1.73 10.97
N ALA A 298 -7.51 -1.54 10.38
CA ALA A 298 -7.35 -1.52 8.93
C ALA A 298 -7.60 -2.89 8.27
N ILE A 299 -7.31 -4.00 8.96
CA ILE A 299 -7.60 -5.37 8.47
C ILE A 299 -9.06 -5.71 8.73
N GLN A 300 -9.61 -5.33 9.89
CA GLN A 300 -11.02 -5.49 10.21
C GLN A 300 -11.92 -4.80 9.16
N GLU A 301 -11.56 -3.60 8.73
CA GLU A 301 -12.29 -2.88 7.66
C GLU A 301 -12.45 -3.73 6.39
N VAL A 302 -11.45 -4.54 6.04
CA VAL A 302 -11.44 -5.36 4.84
C VAL A 302 -12.15 -6.70 5.01
N LEU A 303 -11.95 -7.36 6.15
CA LEU A 303 -12.31 -8.78 6.34
C LEU A 303 -13.47 -9.05 7.31
N GLU A 304 -13.59 -8.24 8.38
CA GLU A 304 -14.47 -8.59 9.51
C GLU A 304 -15.95 -8.64 9.13
N LYS A 305 -16.42 -7.69 8.31
CA LYS A 305 -17.81 -7.67 7.83
C LYS A 305 -18.20 -8.89 6.98
N HIS A 306 -17.21 -9.64 6.47
CA HIS A 306 -17.39 -10.83 5.65
C HIS A 306 -17.16 -12.11 6.43
N ASN A 307 -16.80 -12.00 7.71
CA ASN A 307 -16.49 -13.12 8.61
C ASN A 307 -15.42 -14.07 8.04
N ILE A 308 -14.36 -13.52 7.46
CA ILE A 308 -13.25 -14.29 6.89
C ILE A 308 -11.93 -13.91 7.54
N GLY A 309 -10.95 -14.82 7.38
CA GLY A 309 -9.61 -14.70 7.95
C GLY A 309 -9.43 -15.47 9.26
N LEU A 310 -8.24 -15.97 9.45
CA LEU A 310 -7.80 -16.58 10.71
C LEU A 310 -7.13 -15.50 11.55
N TRP A 311 -7.81 -15.12 12.63
CA TRP A 311 -7.47 -13.94 13.42
C TRP A 311 -6.60 -14.27 14.62
N SER A 312 -5.61 -13.45 14.88
CA SER A 312 -4.88 -13.43 16.15
C SER A 312 -4.85 -12.02 16.73
N ASP A 313 -4.83 -11.89 18.05
CA ASP A 313 -4.55 -10.62 18.69
C ASP A 313 -3.11 -10.19 18.38
N VAL A 314 -2.89 -8.88 18.36
CA VAL A 314 -1.56 -8.34 18.05
C VAL A 314 -0.52 -8.91 19.01
N LYS A 315 0.55 -9.47 18.47
CA LYS A 315 1.65 -10.12 19.21
C LYS A 315 1.27 -11.40 19.97
N ASN A 316 0.14 -12.01 19.71
CA ASN A 316 -0.26 -13.27 20.32
C ASN A 316 0.31 -14.45 19.52
N VAL A 317 1.52 -14.88 19.89
CA VAL A 317 2.27 -15.99 19.27
C VAL A 317 1.45 -17.29 19.26
N LYS A 318 0.78 -17.60 20.38
CA LYS A 318 0.01 -18.84 20.55
C LYS A 318 -1.17 -18.93 19.57
N GLN A 319 -2.02 -17.89 19.53
CA GLN A 319 -3.15 -17.85 18.59
C GLN A 319 -2.69 -17.93 17.15
N LEU A 320 -1.59 -17.24 16.82
CA LEU A 320 -1.03 -17.27 15.47
C LEU A 320 -0.53 -18.67 15.11
N SER A 321 0.15 -19.35 16.01
CA SER A 321 0.61 -20.73 15.83
C SER A 321 -0.55 -21.71 15.65
N GLU A 322 -1.60 -21.59 16.45
CA GLU A 322 -2.84 -22.39 16.32
C GLU A 322 -3.52 -22.16 14.96
N ASN A 323 -3.57 -20.92 14.47
CA ASN A 323 -4.08 -20.60 13.15
C ASN A 323 -3.25 -21.25 12.02
N MET A 324 -1.92 -21.23 12.12
CA MET A 324 -1.04 -21.88 11.15
C MET A 324 -1.26 -23.39 11.15
N LYS A 325 -1.33 -24.01 12.34
CA LYS A 325 -1.59 -25.42 12.50
C LYS A 325 -2.94 -25.83 11.89
N SER A 326 -4.00 -25.03 12.08
CA SER A 326 -5.31 -25.33 11.49
C SER A 326 -5.28 -25.33 9.95
N VAL A 327 -4.50 -24.44 9.33
CA VAL A 327 -4.31 -24.46 7.86
C VAL A 327 -3.60 -25.73 7.39
N GLU A 328 -2.71 -26.29 8.17
CA GLU A 328 -2.00 -27.53 7.84
C GLU A 328 -2.89 -28.76 7.96
N THR A 329 -3.75 -28.82 9.00
CA THR A 329 -4.60 -29.96 9.30
C THR A 329 -5.95 -29.95 8.56
N ASP A 330 -6.53 -28.76 8.33
CA ASP A 330 -7.89 -28.57 7.85
C ASP A 330 -7.98 -27.73 6.57
N TYR A 331 -6.94 -27.78 5.72
CA TYR A 331 -6.84 -26.94 4.52
C TYR A 331 -8.09 -27.01 3.64
N ASP A 332 -8.67 -28.20 3.42
CA ASP A 332 -9.82 -28.39 2.54
C ASP A 332 -11.08 -27.67 3.03
N SER A 333 -11.27 -27.54 4.33
CA SER A 333 -12.36 -26.76 4.92
C SER A 333 -12.06 -25.27 4.93
N LEU A 334 -10.79 -24.89 5.06
CA LEU A 334 -10.37 -23.48 5.17
C LEU A 334 -10.12 -22.80 3.82
N LYS A 335 -9.92 -23.54 2.72
CA LYS A 335 -9.71 -22.95 1.38
C LYS A 335 -10.85 -22.03 0.94
N VAL A 336 -12.08 -22.26 1.42
CA VAL A 336 -13.23 -21.39 1.19
C VAL A 336 -12.97 -19.95 1.68
N GLN A 337 -12.15 -19.77 2.70
CA GLN A 337 -11.75 -18.44 3.18
C GLN A 337 -10.97 -17.67 2.10
N GLY A 338 -10.10 -18.34 1.36
CA GLY A 338 -9.39 -17.78 0.23
C GLY A 338 -10.30 -17.43 -0.94
N GLU A 339 -11.26 -18.29 -1.25
CA GLU A 339 -12.26 -18.06 -2.31
C GLU A 339 -13.12 -16.84 -2.00
N LEU A 340 -13.58 -16.71 -0.76
CA LEU A 340 -14.32 -15.54 -0.28
C LEU A 340 -13.44 -14.28 -0.30
N ALA A 341 -12.16 -14.40 0.08
CA ALA A 341 -11.20 -13.30 0.00
C ALA A 341 -11.05 -12.79 -1.44
N LEU A 342 -10.91 -13.69 -2.43
CA LEU A 342 -10.86 -13.33 -3.84
C LEU A 342 -12.16 -12.66 -4.32
N LYS A 343 -13.32 -13.12 -3.86
CA LYS A 343 -14.61 -12.51 -4.16
C LYS A 343 -14.66 -11.05 -3.69
N ILE A 344 -14.22 -10.78 -2.46
CA ILE A 344 -14.14 -9.40 -1.93
C ILE A 344 -13.27 -8.51 -2.81
N ILE A 345 -12.11 -9.01 -3.26
CA ILE A 345 -11.22 -8.26 -4.16
C ILE A 345 -11.93 -7.94 -5.46
N LYS A 346 -12.57 -8.93 -6.09
CA LYS A 346 -13.30 -8.76 -7.35
C LYS A 346 -14.44 -7.74 -7.25
N GLU A 347 -15.09 -7.65 -6.09
CA GLU A 347 -16.23 -6.78 -5.88
C GLU A 347 -15.85 -5.36 -5.43
N ASN A 348 -14.68 -5.15 -4.76
CA ASN A 348 -14.43 -3.90 -4.06
C ASN A 348 -13.04 -3.28 -4.29
N TYR A 349 -12.02 -4.07 -4.68
CA TYR A 349 -10.62 -3.64 -4.60
C TYR A 349 -9.83 -3.83 -5.90
N THR A 350 -10.47 -3.99 -7.05
CA THR A 350 -9.76 -3.93 -8.33
C THR A 350 -9.44 -2.48 -8.70
N TRP A 351 -8.31 -2.25 -9.37
CA TRP A 351 -7.96 -0.91 -9.84
C TRP A 351 -9.06 -0.27 -10.71
N SER A 352 -9.81 -1.11 -11.45
CA SER A 352 -10.95 -0.63 -12.26
C SER A 352 -12.02 0.02 -11.39
N GLN A 353 -12.42 -0.62 -10.29
CA GLN A 353 -13.42 -0.10 -9.37
C GLN A 353 -12.92 1.13 -8.61
N ILE A 354 -11.63 1.12 -8.20
CA ILE A 354 -11.02 2.28 -7.54
C ILE A 354 -10.97 3.49 -8.47
N ALA A 355 -10.68 3.28 -9.76
CA ALA A 355 -10.74 4.35 -10.74
C ALA A 355 -12.15 4.88 -10.94
N ASP A 356 -13.19 4.03 -10.92
CA ASP A 356 -14.60 4.47 -10.98
C ASP A 356 -14.98 5.33 -9.76
N GLN A 357 -14.59 4.91 -8.55
CA GLN A 357 -14.77 5.71 -7.33
C GLN A 357 -14.09 7.07 -7.43
N TYR A 358 -12.86 7.11 -7.96
CA TYR A 358 -12.13 8.37 -8.16
C TYR A 358 -12.81 9.27 -9.20
N VAL A 359 -13.35 8.71 -10.26
CA VAL A 359 -14.08 9.45 -11.30
C VAL A 359 -15.38 10.04 -10.75
N GLU A 360 -16.14 9.28 -9.96
CA GLU A 360 -17.36 9.78 -9.32
C GLU A 360 -17.07 10.95 -8.39
N LEU A 361 -16.08 10.78 -7.50
CA LEU A 361 -15.60 11.87 -6.66
C LEU A 361 -15.12 13.07 -7.50
N GLY A 362 -14.40 12.81 -8.59
CA GLY A 362 -13.95 13.86 -9.50
C GLY A 362 -15.10 14.68 -10.12
N LYS A 363 -16.22 14.05 -10.45
CA LYS A 363 -17.43 14.73 -10.92
C LYS A 363 -18.05 15.60 -9.82
N GLU A 364 -18.11 15.12 -8.58
CA GLU A 364 -18.58 15.91 -7.43
C GLU A 364 -17.70 17.15 -7.22
N ILE A 365 -16.37 16.97 -7.23
CA ILE A 365 -15.41 18.07 -7.08
C ILE A 365 -15.54 19.09 -8.22
N TYR A 366 -15.82 18.64 -9.44
CA TYR A 366 -15.95 19.53 -10.60
C TYR A 366 -17.23 20.37 -10.53
N ASN A 367 -18.30 19.82 -10.01
CA ASN A 367 -19.61 20.49 -9.92
C ASN A 367 -19.74 21.44 -8.72
N THR A 368 -18.80 21.40 -7.74
CA THR A 368 -18.69 22.32 -6.58
C THR A 368 -17.60 23.38 -6.81
#